data_beed4ad14e1479de18396c5e462577e6
#
_entry.id   beed4ad14e1479de18396c5e462577e6
#
_cell.length_a   1.000
_cell.length_b   1.000
_cell.length_c   1.000
_cell.angle_alpha   90.00
_cell.angle_beta   90.00
_cell.angle_gamma   90.00
#
_symmetry.space_group_name_H-M   'P 1'
#
loop_
_entity.id
_entity.type
_entity.pdbx_description
1 polymer ?
#
loop_
_entity_poly.entity_id
_entity_poly.type
_entity_poly.pdbx_seq_one_letter_code
_entity_poly.pdbx_strand_id
1 'polypeptide(L)'
;MSNFIYFTRKILEEQSITVLREVGREMGVKAPTMMNKSQLIDDILAIQDGALKPVIPNKFGAPTKFKVDISHLRTEKDKPYDNEDITKVVFHDKITEEGYFITEGYFEPVSTYGFVRKKEYDNDPMDVFVSQINIKKYNLRKGDKVKAVGKTNKEGEAGALQNVISINDLPVEAVAKRKNFDDLTPCYPNERFKLERESIGNPPALRCIDLFAPIGKGQRGLIVAPPKTGKTTLLKLLAQSIERNYPDVKLMMLLIDERPEEVTDIRRAIIGDVVYSTFDETAEHHVKCAELVLSRAKRMVESGNDVVILMDSLTRLARAYNSVVESSGKVLSGGIDPVALQGPKRFFGAARNIEFGGSLTILATALIDTGSRMDEVVFEEFKGTGNMEVHLSRELSEKRVFPAIDLYKSGTRKEELLLDEKELATAYKLRKILNNSQDATDNLLDMMNKTKNNADLADKIDAWIKVYNNK
;
A
#
# COMPACT_ATOMS: atom_id res chain seq x y z
N MET A 1 30.73 8.58 5.94
CA MET A 1 31.48 7.36 6.30
C MET A 1 30.89 6.26 5.43
N SER A 2 31.68 5.65 4.56
CA SER A 2 31.24 4.65 3.60
C SER A 2 30.78 3.39 4.33
N ASN A 3 29.54 2.98 4.11
CA ASN A 3 29.02 1.69 4.54
C ASN A 3 29.84 0.59 3.86
N PHE A 4 30.62 -0.15 4.61
CA PHE A 4 31.34 -1.32 4.12
C PHE A 4 30.35 -2.47 3.98
N ILE A 5 30.24 -2.99 2.80
CA ILE A 5 29.34 -4.05 2.38
C ILE A 5 30.19 -5.34 2.27
N TYR A 6 29.74 -6.43 2.89
CA TYR A 6 30.49 -7.70 2.94
C TYR A 6 29.82 -8.78 2.11
N PHE A 7 30.64 -9.52 1.33
CA PHE A 7 30.24 -10.73 0.64
C PHE A 7 30.80 -11.95 1.38
N THR A 8 30.04 -13.05 1.45
CA THR A 8 30.57 -14.33 1.92
C THR A 8 30.94 -15.21 0.75
N ARG A 9 31.93 -16.11 0.92
CA ARG A 9 32.34 -17.05 -0.13
C ARG A 9 31.14 -17.83 -0.69
N LYS A 10 30.28 -18.32 0.19
CA LYS A 10 29.11 -19.13 -0.17
C LYS A 10 28.14 -18.37 -1.07
N ILE A 11 27.83 -17.11 -0.72
CA ILE A 11 26.96 -16.25 -1.54
C ILE A 11 27.56 -16.04 -2.93
N LEU A 12 28.87 -15.83 -3.02
CA LEU A 12 29.56 -15.64 -4.30
C LEU A 12 29.62 -16.93 -5.10
N GLU A 13 29.80 -18.10 -4.48
CA GLU A 13 29.82 -19.40 -5.16
C GLU A 13 28.48 -19.77 -5.81
N GLU A 14 27.36 -19.33 -5.26
CA GLU A 14 26.02 -19.54 -5.80
C GLU A 14 25.72 -18.65 -7.02
N GLN A 15 26.51 -17.58 -7.25
CA GLN A 15 26.27 -16.64 -8.33
C GLN A 15 26.82 -17.10 -9.69
N SER A 16 26.21 -16.60 -10.77
CA SER A 16 26.73 -16.79 -12.13
C SER A 16 28.03 -16.00 -12.32
N ILE A 17 28.88 -16.45 -13.25
CA ILE A 17 30.14 -15.75 -13.58
C ILE A 17 29.89 -14.31 -14.05
N THR A 18 28.73 -14.03 -14.66
CA THR A 18 28.35 -12.68 -15.13
C THR A 18 28.12 -11.74 -13.95
N VAL A 19 27.39 -12.21 -12.93
CA VAL A 19 27.12 -11.46 -11.69
C VAL A 19 28.41 -11.21 -10.93
N LEU A 20 29.26 -12.23 -10.78
CA LEU A 20 30.56 -12.11 -10.12
C LEU A 20 31.50 -11.12 -10.80
N ARG A 21 31.47 -11.02 -12.14
CA ARG A 21 32.26 -10.02 -12.87
C ARG A 21 31.76 -8.59 -12.59
N GLU A 22 30.47 -8.39 -12.35
CA GLU A 22 29.95 -7.09 -11.96
C GLU A 22 30.35 -6.74 -10.53
N VAL A 23 30.22 -7.66 -9.57
CA VAL A 23 30.71 -7.51 -8.22
C VAL A 23 32.23 -7.20 -8.22
N GLY A 24 33.03 -7.93 -8.99
CA GLY A 24 34.47 -7.70 -9.12
C GLY A 24 34.81 -6.31 -9.68
N ARG A 25 34.04 -5.80 -10.62
CA ARG A 25 34.21 -4.43 -11.15
C ARG A 25 33.92 -3.38 -10.09
N GLU A 26 32.83 -3.53 -9.32
CA GLU A 26 32.49 -2.60 -8.24
C GLU A 26 33.51 -2.63 -7.09
N MET A 27 34.03 -3.81 -6.77
CA MET A 27 35.04 -3.98 -5.73
C MET A 27 36.44 -3.54 -6.18
N GLY A 28 36.65 -3.31 -7.46
CA GLY A 28 37.96 -2.91 -8.01
C GLY A 28 38.92 -4.08 -8.27
N VAL A 29 38.40 -5.26 -8.59
CA VAL A 29 39.20 -6.39 -9.06
C VAL A 29 39.83 -6.05 -10.41
N LYS A 30 41.14 -6.35 -10.57
CA LYS A 30 41.87 -6.10 -11.81
C LYS A 30 41.44 -7.11 -12.88
N ALA A 31 40.91 -6.60 -14.02
CA ALA A 31 40.50 -7.41 -15.18
C ALA A 31 39.53 -8.58 -14.87
N PRO A 32 38.39 -8.35 -14.21
CA PRO A 32 37.49 -9.42 -13.74
C PRO A 32 36.90 -10.28 -14.88
N THR A 33 36.96 -9.79 -16.12
CA THR A 33 36.48 -10.52 -17.32
C THR A 33 37.42 -11.64 -17.76
N MET A 34 38.69 -11.61 -17.38
CA MET A 34 39.71 -12.59 -17.75
C MET A 34 39.87 -13.72 -16.71
N MET A 35 39.22 -13.60 -15.57
CA MET A 35 39.32 -14.56 -14.47
C MET A 35 38.29 -15.66 -14.54
N ASN A 36 38.65 -16.83 -14.05
CA ASN A 36 37.70 -17.90 -13.78
C ASN A 36 36.91 -17.61 -12.50
N LYS A 37 35.86 -18.42 -12.24
CA LYS A 37 34.93 -18.18 -11.12
C LYS A 37 35.65 -18.20 -9.75
N SER A 38 36.53 -19.16 -9.52
CA SER A 38 37.24 -19.31 -8.23
C SER A 38 38.20 -18.15 -7.96
N GLN A 39 39.02 -17.80 -8.95
CA GLN A 39 39.96 -16.66 -8.84
C GLN A 39 39.25 -15.35 -8.59
N LEU A 40 38.11 -15.14 -9.26
CA LEU A 40 37.33 -13.92 -9.10
C LEU A 40 36.73 -13.79 -7.70
N ILE A 41 36.25 -14.89 -7.13
CA ILE A 41 35.77 -14.96 -5.74
C ILE A 41 36.89 -14.69 -4.75
N ASP A 42 38.06 -15.30 -4.96
CA ASP A 42 39.22 -15.12 -4.09
C ASP A 42 39.70 -13.66 -4.08
N ASP A 43 39.76 -13.01 -5.25
CA ASP A 43 40.15 -11.60 -5.37
C ASP A 43 39.10 -10.64 -4.75
N ILE A 44 37.80 -10.93 -4.94
CA ILE A 44 36.73 -10.14 -4.31
C ILE A 44 36.86 -10.17 -2.78
N LEU A 45 37.07 -11.37 -2.22
CA LEU A 45 37.24 -11.56 -0.77
C LEU A 45 38.55 -10.91 -0.27
N ALA A 46 39.64 -11.07 -1.01
CA ALA A 46 40.94 -10.49 -0.65
C ALA A 46 40.90 -8.93 -0.65
N ILE A 47 40.14 -8.32 -1.54
CA ILE A 47 39.92 -6.85 -1.54
C ILE A 47 39.07 -6.46 -0.34
N GLN A 48 38.00 -7.22 -0.08
CA GLN A 48 37.12 -6.98 1.07
C GLN A 48 37.86 -7.05 2.40
N ASP A 49 38.77 -8.02 2.55
CA ASP A 49 39.57 -8.21 3.77
C ASP A 49 40.80 -7.29 3.85
N GLY A 50 40.99 -6.47 2.83
CA GLY A 50 42.13 -5.53 2.76
C GLY A 50 43.47 -6.18 2.40
N ALA A 51 43.51 -7.47 2.05
CA ALA A 51 44.70 -8.19 1.63
C ALA A 51 45.13 -7.80 0.19
N LEU A 52 44.20 -7.35 -0.63
CA LEU A 52 44.45 -6.86 -1.99
C LEU A 52 43.95 -5.42 -2.12
N LYS A 53 44.76 -4.53 -2.75
CA LYS A 53 44.31 -3.15 -2.99
C LYS A 53 43.43 -3.05 -4.21
N PRO A 54 42.24 -2.40 -4.10
CA PRO A 54 41.36 -2.20 -5.24
C PRO A 54 41.99 -1.34 -6.31
N VAL A 55 41.81 -1.69 -7.57
CA VAL A 55 42.24 -0.87 -8.73
C VAL A 55 41.08 0.05 -9.11
N ILE A 56 41.26 1.35 -8.98
CA ILE A 56 40.27 2.34 -9.41
C ILE A 56 40.26 2.33 -10.95
N PRO A 57 39.15 1.99 -11.62
CA PRO A 57 39.11 1.98 -13.05
C PRO A 57 39.22 3.41 -13.59
N ASN A 58 40.15 3.63 -14.53
CA ASN A 58 40.19 4.86 -15.29
C ASN A 58 38.87 5.05 -16.02
N LYS A 59 38.32 6.28 -16.02
CA LYS A 59 36.99 6.67 -16.56
C LYS A 59 36.77 6.47 -18.07
N PHE A 60 37.57 5.65 -18.77
CA PHE A 60 37.48 5.38 -20.20
C PHE A 60 37.20 3.90 -20.47
N GLY A 61 35.95 3.49 -20.26
CA GLY A 61 35.40 2.24 -20.76
C GLY A 61 34.00 2.50 -21.33
N ALA A 62 33.69 1.90 -22.49
CA ALA A 62 32.36 2.00 -23.09
C ALA A 62 31.26 1.62 -22.08
N PRO A 63 30.15 2.35 -22.01
CA PRO A 63 29.08 2.02 -21.07
C PRO A 63 28.53 0.64 -21.39
N THR A 64 28.60 -0.29 -20.42
CA THR A 64 27.99 -1.61 -20.53
C THR A 64 26.47 -1.45 -20.60
N LYS A 65 25.86 -2.01 -21.64
CA LYS A 65 24.41 -1.90 -21.94
C LYS A 65 23.50 -2.59 -20.90
N PHE A 66 24.04 -3.34 -19.95
CA PHE A 66 23.26 -4.03 -18.91
C PHE A 66 23.99 -3.90 -17.57
N LYS A 67 23.47 -3.10 -16.66
CA LYS A 67 23.84 -3.17 -15.23
C LYS A 67 23.01 -4.30 -14.60
N VAL A 68 23.67 -5.33 -14.12
CA VAL A 68 23.04 -6.34 -13.29
C VAL A 68 22.88 -5.73 -11.90
N ASP A 69 21.67 -5.72 -11.34
CA ASP A 69 21.45 -5.29 -9.97
C ASP A 69 22.01 -6.34 -9.01
N ILE A 70 23.03 -5.95 -8.26
CA ILE A 70 23.72 -6.79 -7.26
C ILE A 70 23.42 -6.37 -5.83
N SER A 71 22.51 -5.42 -5.63
CA SER A 71 22.14 -4.91 -4.31
C SER A 71 21.67 -6.01 -3.35
N HIS A 72 20.97 -7.03 -3.89
CA HIS A 72 20.49 -8.18 -3.15
C HIS A 72 21.60 -9.14 -2.63
N LEU A 73 22.81 -9.04 -3.15
CA LEU A 73 23.95 -9.86 -2.71
C LEU A 73 24.72 -9.22 -1.54
N ARG A 74 24.38 -8.00 -1.21
CA ARG A 74 25.07 -7.19 -0.21
C ARG A 74 24.48 -7.47 1.17
N THR A 75 25.35 -7.82 2.13
CA THR A 75 24.98 -7.95 3.54
C THR A 75 25.61 -6.78 4.33
N GLU A 76 24.81 -6.05 5.10
CA GLU A 76 25.35 -5.06 6.04
C GLU A 76 26.05 -5.80 7.18
N LYS A 77 27.26 -5.33 7.54
CA LYS A 77 27.92 -5.77 8.76
C LYS A 77 27.27 -5.00 9.91
N ASP A 78 26.42 -5.68 10.65
CA ASP A 78 25.89 -5.13 11.87
C ASP A 78 27.04 -4.82 12.84
N LYS A 79 26.95 -3.69 13.54
CA LYS A 79 27.85 -3.39 14.65
C LYS A 79 27.82 -4.57 15.63
N PRO A 80 28.96 -4.96 16.21
CA PRO A 80 28.99 -6.09 17.12
C PRO A 80 28.04 -5.80 18.30
N TYR A 81 26.91 -6.49 18.32
CA TYR A 81 26.18 -6.71 19.55
C TYR A 81 27.03 -7.68 20.38
N ASP A 82 27.22 -7.38 21.66
CA ASP A 82 27.97 -8.20 22.64
C ASP A 82 27.34 -9.58 22.90
N ASN A 83 26.97 -10.29 21.86
CA ASN A 83 26.57 -11.69 21.87
C ASN A 83 27.18 -12.38 20.65
N GLU A 84 28.41 -12.84 20.81
CA GLU A 84 29.20 -13.54 19.76
C GLU A 84 28.51 -14.77 19.13
N ASP A 85 27.41 -15.26 19.71
CA ASP A 85 26.72 -16.46 19.25
C ASP A 85 25.62 -16.22 18.21
N ILE A 86 25.10 -14.99 18.09
CA ILE A 86 23.98 -14.70 17.16
C ILE A 86 24.46 -14.52 15.72
N THR A 87 25.71 -14.12 15.51
CA THR A 87 26.30 -13.91 14.18
C THR A 87 26.54 -15.18 13.39
N LYS A 88 26.41 -16.35 14.00
CA LYS A 88 26.47 -17.64 13.33
C LYS A 88 25.11 -18.14 12.81
N VAL A 89 24.01 -17.42 13.10
CA VAL A 89 22.68 -17.78 12.59
C VAL A 89 22.60 -17.38 11.13
N VAL A 90 22.83 -18.32 10.27
CA VAL A 90 22.86 -18.17 8.83
C VAL A 90 21.45 -17.89 8.30
N PHE A 91 21.38 -16.85 7.52
CA PHE A 91 20.36 -16.43 6.62
C PHE A 91 19.82 -17.58 5.76
N HIS A 92 18.69 -18.10 6.09
CA HIS A 92 17.67 -18.77 5.26
C HIS A 92 16.63 -19.39 6.19
N ASP A 93 15.43 -19.66 5.69
CA ASP A 93 14.33 -20.38 6.36
C ASP A 93 14.70 -21.80 6.88
N LYS A 94 15.99 -22.10 7.01
CA LYS A 94 16.50 -23.39 7.48
C LYS A 94 16.82 -23.28 8.97
N ILE A 95 16.29 -24.25 9.71
CA ILE A 95 16.61 -24.47 11.12
C ILE A 95 18.10 -24.86 11.22
N THR A 96 18.87 -24.18 12.08
CA THR A 96 20.26 -24.56 12.37
C THR A 96 20.31 -25.86 13.18
N GLU A 97 21.48 -26.50 13.29
CA GLU A 97 21.67 -27.69 14.17
C GLU A 97 21.27 -27.42 15.62
N GLU A 98 21.32 -26.14 16.07
CA GLU A 98 20.91 -25.71 17.41
C GLU A 98 19.41 -25.31 17.48
N GLY A 99 18.65 -25.48 16.42
CA GLY A 99 17.22 -25.18 16.34
C GLY A 99 16.87 -23.69 16.14
N TYR A 100 17.83 -22.83 15.77
CA TYR A 100 17.56 -21.43 15.46
C TYR A 100 17.12 -21.24 14.01
N PHE A 101 16.18 -20.31 13.79
CA PHE A 101 15.70 -19.95 12.46
C PHE A 101 15.32 -18.46 12.40
N ILE A 102 15.29 -17.89 11.20
CA ILE A 102 14.74 -16.55 10.98
C ILE A 102 13.29 -16.66 10.58
N THR A 103 12.46 -15.81 11.18
CA THR A 103 11.05 -15.68 10.86
C THR A 103 10.72 -14.23 10.53
N GLU A 104 9.79 -14.07 9.61
CA GLU A 104 9.20 -12.77 9.28
C GLU A 104 7.68 -12.94 9.19
N GLY A 105 6.95 -12.01 9.78
CA GLY A 105 5.50 -12.07 9.79
C GLY A 105 4.87 -10.91 10.56
N TYR A 106 3.57 -10.97 10.78
CA TYR A 106 2.84 -9.93 11.50
C TYR A 106 2.51 -10.35 12.92
N PHE A 107 2.78 -9.46 13.87
CA PHE A 107 2.51 -9.72 15.26
C PHE A 107 1.02 -9.61 15.57
N GLU A 108 0.46 -10.67 16.14
CA GLU A 108 -0.91 -10.75 16.64
C GLU A 108 -0.90 -11.09 18.15
N PRO A 109 -1.35 -10.18 19.02
CA PRO A 109 -1.47 -10.45 20.45
C PRO A 109 -2.69 -11.34 20.74
N VAL A 110 -2.51 -12.28 21.68
CA VAL A 110 -3.56 -13.14 22.23
C VAL A 110 -3.50 -13.03 23.75
N SER A 111 -4.23 -12.08 24.32
CA SER A 111 -4.18 -11.79 25.76
C SER A 111 -2.78 -11.36 26.23
N THR A 112 -2.09 -12.18 27.04
CA THR A 112 -0.77 -11.87 27.62
C THR A 112 0.43 -12.29 26.79
N TYR A 113 0.22 -13.04 25.72
CA TYR A 113 1.22 -13.50 24.78
C TYR A 113 0.76 -13.21 23.35
N GLY A 114 1.50 -13.60 22.36
CA GLY A 114 1.11 -13.43 20.95
C GLY A 114 1.87 -14.34 20.03
N PHE A 115 1.66 -14.13 18.72
CA PHE A 115 2.32 -14.88 17.66
C PHE A 115 2.84 -13.95 16.57
N VAL A 116 3.95 -14.32 15.96
CA VAL A 116 4.33 -13.81 14.66
C VAL A 116 3.71 -14.73 13.62
N ARG A 117 2.69 -14.23 12.92
CA ARG A 117 1.93 -14.97 11.91
C ARG A 117 2.66 -14.96 10.58
N LYS A 118 2.93 -16.12 10.03
CA LYS A 118 3.54 -16.28 8.69
C LYS A 118 2.51 -16.12 7.58
N LYS A 119 1.32 -16.71 7.77
CA LYS A 119 0.15 -16.47 6.93
C LYS A 119 -0.71 -15.40 7.57
N GLU A 120 -0.98 -14.36 6.82
CA GLU A 120 -1.53 -13.11 7.35
C GLU A 120 -2.87 -13.27 8.08
N TYR A 121 -3.70 -14.28 7.73
CA TYR A 121 -5.08 -14.36 8.19
C TYR A 121 -5.44 -15.66 8.91
N ASP A 122 -4.67 -16.71 8.71
CA ASP A 122 -4.93 -18.03 9.27
C ASP A 122 -3.93 -18.41 10.33
N ASN A 123 -4.39 -19.20 11.30
CA ASN A 123 -3.50 -19.83 12.24
C ASN A 123 -2.66 -20.87 11.49
N ASP A 124 -1.35 -20.70 11.49
CA ASP A 124 -0.41 -21.65 10.91
C ASP A 124 0.26 -22.41 12.06
N PRO A 125 0.38 -23.76 11.97
CA PRO A 125 1.13 -24.53 12.96
C PRO A 125 2.57 -24.05 13.16
N MET A 126 3.12 -23.32 12.19
CA MET A 126 4.47 -22.75 12.22
C MET A 126 4.52 -21.30 12.72
N ASP A 127 3.43 -20.75 13.25
CA ASP A 127 3.41 -19.41 13.85
C ASP A 127 4.32 -19.36 15.07
N VAL A 128 5.15 -18.32 15.16
CA VAL A 128 6.16 -18.23 16.20
C VAL A 128 5.60 -17.59 17.45
N PHE A 129 5.68 -18.29 18.57
CA PHE A 129 5.21 -17.84 19.88
C PHE A 129 6.04 -16.64 20.36
N VAL A 130 5.33 -15.63 20.90
CA VAL A 130 5.93 -14.41 21.47
C VAL A 130 5.50 -14.27 22.94
N SER A 131 6.46 -14.32 23.84
CA SER A 131 6.20 -14.18 25.28
C SER A 131 5.85 -12.74 25.67
N GLN A 132 5.16 -12.57 26.79
CA GLN A 132 4.85 -11.24 27.37
C GLN A 132 6.10 -10.40 27.60
N ILE A 133 7.21 -11.02 27.96
CA ILE A 133 8.49 -10.35 28.17
C ILE A 133 8.98 -9.71 26.86
N ASN A 134 8.93 -10.46 25.76
CA ASN A 134 9.34 -9.97 24.45
C ASN A 134 8.39 -8.89 23.92
N ILE A 135 7.07 -9.04 24.12
CA ILE A 135 6.09 -8.00 23.77
C ILE A 135 6.44 -6.67 24.45
N LYS A 136 6.71 -6.70 25.76
CA LYS A 136 7.07 -5.50 26.52
C LYS A 136 8.45 -4.96 26.15
N LYS A 137 9.45 -5.84 26.03
CA LYS A 137 10.84 -5.49 25.69
C LYS A 137 10.94 -4.72 24.36
N TYR A 138 10.21 -5.18 23.35
CA TYR A 138 10.26 -4.62 22.00
C TYR A 138 9.09 -3.69 21.69
N ASN A 139 8.20 -3.41 22.65
CA ASN A 139 6.99 -2.60 22.48
C ASN A 139 6.17 -3.04 21.25
N LEU A 140 6.00 -4.36 21.07
CA LEU A 140 5.28 -4.94 19.95
C LEU A 140 3.77 -4.64 20.06
N ARG A 141 3.19 -4.27 18.93
CA ARG A 141 1.77 -3.91 18.80
C ARG A 141 1.12 -4.72 17.68
N LYS A 142 -0.18 -4.98 17.80
CA LYS A 142 -0.94 -5.66 16.74
C LYS A 142 -0.66 -5.04 15.36
N GLY A 143 -0.30 -5.89 14.40
CA GLY A 143 -0.01 -5.48 13.03
C GLY A 143 1.43 -5.06 12.76
N ASP A 144 2.34 -5.10 13.74
CA ASP A 144 3.77 -4.90 13.48
C ASP A 144 4.30 -6.01 12.57
N LYS A 145 5.00 -5.65 11.52
CA LYS A 145 5.81 -6.56 10.73
C LYS A 145 7.10 -6.84 11.50
N VAL A 146 7.28 -8.07 11.95
CA VAL A 146 8.40 -8.45 12.82
C VAL A 146 9.31 -9.41 12.06
N LYS A 147 10.57 -9.06 11.93
CA LYS A 147 11.63 -9.97 11.52
C LYS A 147 12.44 -10.35 12.76
N ALA A 148 12.55 -11.64 13.03
CA ALA A 148 13.08 -12.10 14.30
C ALA A 148 13.82 -13.44 14.17
N VAL A 149 14.62 -13.75 15.20
CA VAL A 149 15.21 -15.05 15.43
C VAL A 149 14.25 -15.85 16.33
N GLY A 150 13.80 -16.98 15.83
CA GLY A 150 13.06 -17.98 16.58
C GLY A 150 13.94 -19.16 16.97
N LYS A 151 13.53 -19.91 17.99
CA LYS A 151 14.13 -21.18 18.38
C LYS A 151 13.07 -22.26 18.52
N THR A 152 13.30 -23.42 17.93
CA THR A 152 12.49 -24.61 18.09
C THR A 152 13.32 -25.75 18.66
N ASN A 153 12.70 -26.66 19.37
CA ASN A 153 13.37 -27.85 19.91
C ASN A 153 13.31 -29.04 18.93
N LYS A 154 12.39 -28.98 17.97
CA LYS A 154 12.22 -30.05 16.96
C LYS A 154 11.89 -29.45 15.61
N GLU A 155 12.43 -30.06 14.57
CA GLU A 155 12.10 -29.73 13.17
C GLU A 155 10.60 -29.98 12.91
N GLY A 156 9.91 -28.98 12.28
CA GLY A 156 8.48 -29.06 12.00
C GLY A 156 7.55 -28.61 13.14
N GLU A 157 8.08 -28.18 14.29
CA GLU A 157 7.29 -27.58 15.38
C GLU A 157 7.42 -26.04 15.38
N ALA A 158 6.35 -25.38 15.85
CA ALA A 158 6.36 -23.94 16.08
C ALA A 158 7.47 -23.58 17.08
N GLY A 159 8.21 -22.52 16.76
CA GLY A 159 9.27 -22.04 17.65
C GLY A 159 8.79 -20.90 18.55
N ALA A 160 9.68 -20.48 19.47
CA ALA A 160 9.50 -19.31 20.29
C ALA A 160 10.47 -18.20 19.87
N LEU A 161 9.99 -16.94 19.83
CA LEU A 161 10.79 -15.77 19.53
C LEU A 161 11.86 -15.57 20.59
N GLN A 162 13.13 -15.48 20.15
CA GLN A 162 14.28 -15.22 20.99
C GLN A 162 14.72 -13.76 20.92
N ASN A 163 14.89 -13.24 19.71
CA ASN A 163 15.36 -11.88 19.50
C ASN A 163 14.67 -11.25 18.28
N VAL A 164 14.42 -9.95 18.31
CA VAL A 164 13.85 -9.18 17.21
C VAL A 164 14.98 -8.49 16.45
N ILE A 165 15.01 -8.65 15.14
CA ILE A 165 15.99 -8.05 14.23
C ILE A 165 15.48 -6.67 13.77
N SER A 166 14.23 -6.62 13.29
CA SER A 166 13.61 -5.37 12.86
C SER A 166 12.10 -5.38 13.09
N ILE A 167 11.50 -4.20 13.18
CA ILE A 167 10.06 -3.98 13.30
C ILE A 167 9.66 -2.97 12.23
N ASN A 168 8.71 -3.33 11.35
CA ASN A 168 8.26 -2.49 10.23
C ASN A 168 9.43 -2.04 9.34
N ASP A 169 10.37 -2.95 9.09
CA ASP A 169 11.59 -2.74 8.30
C ASP A 169 12.57 -1.69 8.88
N LEU A 170 12.34 -1.26 10.14
CA LEU A 170 13.18 -0.32 10.88
C LEU A 170 13.93 -1.03 12.03
N PRO A 171 15.12 -0.52 12.44
CA PRO A 171 15.81 -0.99 13.63
C PRO A 171 14.94 -0.87 14.88
N VAL A 172 15.08 -1.81 15.81
CA VAL A 172 14.27 -1.87 17.05
C VAL A 172 14.31 -0.56 17.84
N GLU A 173 15.47 0.08 17.91
CA GLU A 173 15.69 1.33 18.64
C GLU A 173 14.89 2.50 18.06
N ALA A 174 14.72 2.53 16.73
CA ALA A 174 13.94 3.57 16.05
C ALA A 174 12.44 3.45 16.36
N VAL A 175 11.96 2.21 16.54
CA VAL A 175 10.55 1.92 16.78
C VAL A 175 10.17 2.01 18.26
N ALA A 176 11.12 1.83 19.18
CA ALA A 176 10.88 1.80 20.62
C ALA A 176 10.19 3.08 21.15
N LYS A 177 10.48 4.23 20.57
CA LYS A 177 9.98 5.56 20.99
C LYS A 177 8.79 6.07 20.16
N ARG A 178 8.25 5.26 19.25
CA ARG A 178 7.11 5.68 18.40
C ARG A 178 5.88 6.02 19.23
N LYS A 179 5.20 7.11 18.88
CA LYS A 179 3.89 7.46 19.45
C LYS A 179 2.82 6.47 18.96
N ASN A 180 1.73 6.33 19.69
CA ASN A 180 0.58 5.59 19.18
C ASN A 180 -0.10 6.40 18.07
N PHE A 181 -0.68 5.70 17.10
CA PHE A 181 -1.42 6.33 16.01
C PHE A 181 -2.53 7.28 16.50
N ASP A 182 -3.22 6.90 17.57
CA ASP A 182 -4.33 7.68 18.10
C ASP A 182 -3.86 8.93 18.88
N ASP A 183 -2.57 9.00 19.26
CA ASP A 183 -1.93 10.14 19.93
C ASP A 183 -1.29 11.13 18.92
N LEU A 184 -1.32 10.82 17.62
CA LEU A 184 -0.78 11.67 16.56
C LEU A 184 -1.76 12.79 16.22
N THR A 185 -1.26 14.01 16.01
CA THR A 185 -2.09 15.18 15.69
C THR A 185 -2.61 15.11 14.25
N PRO A 186 -3.94 14.99 14.03
CA PRO A 186 -4.50 14.96 12.69
C PRO A 186 -4.58 16.36 12.08
N CYS A 187 -4.31 16.46 10.77
CA CYS A 187 -4.52 17.68 10.01
C CYS A 187 -5.33 17.40 8.72
N TYR A 188 -5.75 18.47 8.04
CA TYR A 188 -6.43 18.32 6.76
C TYR A 188 -5.45 17.84 5.68
N PRO A 189 -5.92 17.04 4.70
CA PRO A 189 -5.16 16.75 3.50
C PRO A 189 -4.74 18.05 2.80
N ASN A 190 -3.44 18.27 2.66
CA ASN A 190 -2.82 19.44 2.03
C ASN A 190 -1.74 19.10 1.02
N GLU A 191 -1.44 17.81 0.86
CA GLU A 191 -0.55 17.28 -0.16
C GLU A 191 -1.34 16.30 -1.05
N ARG A 192 -1.41 16.61 -2.35
CA ARG A 192 -2.23 15.87 -3.31
C ARG A 192 -1.51 14.65 -3.86
N PHE A 193 -2.23 13.57 -4.04
CA PHE A 193 -1.88 12.49 -4.95
C PHE A 193 -2.29 12.87 -6.38
N LYS A 194 -1.33 13.32 -7.18
CA LYS A 194 -1.57 13.59 -8.60
C LYS A 194 -1.65 12.29 -9.36
N LEU A 195 -2.79 12.02 -9.98
CA LEU A 195 -3.08 10.75 -10.66
C LEU A 195 -2.66 10.75 -12.12
N GLU A 196 -2.60 11.92 -12.76
CA GLU A 196 -2.10 12.06 -14.12
C GLU A 196 -0.64 11.61 -14.24
N ARG A 197 -0.31 11.02 -15.38
CA ARG A 197 1.03 10.55 -15.73
C ARG A 197 1.68 11.54 -16.70
N GLU A 198 2.95 11.84 -16.50
CA GLU A 198 3.66 12.77 -17.41
C GLU A 198 3.92 12.20 -18.80
N SER A 199 4.03 10.87 -18.95
CA SER A 199 4.65 10.26 -20.12
C SER A 199 3.75 9.49 -21.09
N ILE A 200 2.51 9.09 -20.71
CA ILE A 200 1.65 8.27 -21.60
C ILE A 200 0.18 8.51 -21.29
N GLY A 201 -0.65 8.69 -22.33
CA GLY A 201 -2.09 8.81 -22.37
C GLY A 201 -2.81 8.68 -21.04
N ASN A 202 -3.19 9.80 -20.44
CA ASN A 202 -3.86 9.83 -19.15
C ASN A 202 -5.31 9.35 -19.31
N PRO A 203 -5.71 8.26 -18.62
CA PRO A 203 -7.10 7.82 -18.68
C PRO A 203 -8.03 8.94 -18.24
N PRO A 204 -9.12 9.24 -18.99
CA PRO A 204 -10.08 10.29 -18.60
C PRO A 204 -10.60 10.13 -17.16
N ALA A 205 -10.73 8.89 -16.67
CA ALA A 205 -11.16 8.62 -15.31
C ALA A 205 -10.25 9.26 -14.25
N LEU A 206 -8.92 9.14 -14.41
CA LEU A 206 -7.95 9.72 -13.48
C LEU A 206 -7.94 11.25 -13.59
N ARG A 207 -8.05 11.78 -14.81
CA ARG A 207 -8.14 13.21 -15.07
C ARG A 207 -9.38 13.85 -14.45
N CYS A 208 -10.53 13.16 -14.55
CA CYS A 208 -11.76 13.60 -13.90
C CYS A 208 -11.59 13.66 -12.37
N ILE A 209 -11.03 12.62 -11.75
CA ILE A 209 -10.81 12.60 -10.31
C ILE A 209 -9.85 13.72 -9.90
N ASP A 210 -8.75 13.90 -10.63
CA ASP A 210 -7.77 14.95 -10.35
C ASP A 210 -8.38 16.36 -10.34
N LEU A 211 -9.38 16.64 -11.18
CA LEU A 211 -10.01 17.94 -11.28
C LEU A 211 -11.23 18.10 -10.37
N PHE A 212 -12.08 17.06 -10.25
CA PHE A 212 -13.39 17.20 -9.61
C PHE A 212 -13.45 16.62 -8.21
N ALA A 213 -12.59 15.67 -7.89
CA ALA A 213 -12.53 15.01 -6.59
C ALA A 213 -11.07 14.69 -6.23
N PRO A 214 -10.18 15.72 -6.11
CA PRO A 214 -8.77 15.50 -5.85
C PRO A 214 -8.55 14.72 -4.57
N ILE A 215 -7.57 13.82 -4.59
CA ILE A 215 -7.21 12.95 -3.47
C ILE A 215 -5.98 13.52 -2.79
N GLY A 216 -6.08 13.82 -1.51
CA GLY A 216 -4.94 14.24 -0.69
C GLY A 216 -4.46 13.14 0.24
N LYS A 217 -3.21 13.24 0.70
CA LYS A 217 -2.66 12.39 1.76
C LYS A 217 -3.51 12.53 3.02
N GLY A 218 -4.03 11.40 3.53
CA GLY A 218 -4.97 11.40 4.66
C GLY A 218 -6.45 11.53 4.27
N GLN A 219 -6.79 11.41 2.99
CA GLN A 219 -8.17 11.52 2.50
C GLN A 219 -9.04 10.37 2.99
N ARG A 220 -10.30 10.69 3.37
CA ARG A 220 -11.39 9.72 3.59
C ARG A 220 -12.34 9.80 2.41
N GLY A 221 -12.10 8.98 1.38
CA GLY A 221 -12.88 9.04 0.13
C GLY A 221 -13.88 7.89 0.01
N LEU A 222 -15.09 8.22 -0.39
CA LEU A 222 -16.10 7.25 -0.79
C LEU A 222 -16.18 7.18 -2.33
N ILE A 223 -16.14 5.98 -2.87
CA ILE A 223 -16.46 5.70 -4.27
C ILE A 223 -17.86 5.07 -4.29
N VAL A 224 -18.85 5.91 -4.52
CA VAL A 224 -20.27 5.54 -4.49
C VAL A 224 -20.63 4.90 -5.82
N ALA A 225 -20.97 3.62 -5.79
CA ALA A 225 -21.10 2.84 -7.02
C ALA A 225 -22.36 1.98 -7.05
N PRO A 226 -23.27 2.23 -8.00
CA PRO A 226 -24.25 1.24 -8.40
C PRO A 226 -23.58 -0.01 -9.02
N PRO A 227 -24.25 -1.18 -9.03
CA PRO A 227 -23.73 -2.37 -9.69
C PRO A 227 -23.42 -2.12 -11.19
N LYS A 228 -22.32 -2.73 -11.67
CA LYS A 228 -21.88 -2.72 -13.09
C LYS A 228 -21.45 -1.35 -13.66
N THR A 229 -21.01 -0.42 -12.82
CA THR A 229 -20.58 0.93 -13.24
C THR A 229 -19.08 1.08 -13.45
N GLY A 230 -18.30 -0.01 -13.39
CA GLY A 230 -16.85 0.01 -13.58
C GLY A 230 -16.03 0.30 -12.32
N LYS A 231 -16.63 0.08 -11.13
CA LYS A 231 -15.99 0.25 -9.81
C LYS A 231 -14.60 -0.40 -9.73
N THR A 232 -14.49 -1.69 -10.01
CA THR A 232 -13.24 -2.47 -9.93
C THR A 232 -12.17 -1.94 -10.90
N THR A 233 -12.58 -1.53 -12.11
CA THR A 233 -11.67 -0.90 -13.09
C THR A 233 -11.12 0.43 -12.57
N LEU A 234 -11.97 1.26 -11.95
CA LEU A 234 -11.55 2.53 -11.37
C LEU A 234 -10.55 2.32 -10.23
N LEU A 235 -10.81 1.39 -9.32
CA LEU A 235 -9.88 1.06 -8.24
C LEU A 235 -8.52 0.58 -8.76
N LYS A 236 -8.50 -0.27 -9.80
CA LYS A 236 -7.24 -0.69 -10.45
C LYS A 236 -6.48 0.48 -11.05
N LEU A 237 -7.15 1.39 -11.74
CA LEU A 237 -6.52 2.59 -12.31
C LEU A 237 -5.93 3.50 -11.23
N LEU A 238 -6.65 3.69 -10.11
CA LEU A 238 -6.17 4.46 -8.97
C LEU A 238 -4.92 3.81 -8.35
N ALA A 239 -4.98 2.49 -8.08
CA ALA A 239 -3.86 1.73 -7.55
C ALA A 239 -2.62 1.89 -8.42
N GLN A 240 -2.72 1.57 -9.71
CA GLN A 240 -1.62 1.65 -10.67
C GLN A 240 -1.05 3.07 -10.82
N SER A 241 -1.90 4.09 -10.72
CA SER A 241 -1.45 5.48 -10.78
C SER A 241 -0.65 5.87 -9.53
N ILE A 242 -1.16 5.52 -8.34
CA ILE A 242 -0.49 5.81 -7.07
C ILE A 242 0.85 5.08 -7.00
N GLU A 243 0.90 3.78 -7.30
CA GLU A 243 2.15 2.99 -7.29
C GLU A 243 3.22 3.56 -8.23
N ARG A 244 2.80 4.01 -9.39
CA ARG A 244 3.74 4.55 -10.38
C ARG A 244 4.25 5.94 -10.03
N ASN A 245 3.35 6.81 -9.56
CA ASN A 245 3.69 8.21 -9.31
C ASN A 245 4.33 8.40 -7.92
N TYR A 246 4.07 7.47 -6.98
CA TYR A 246 4.52 7.53 -5.59
C TYR A 246 5.05 6.18 -5.11
N PRO A 247 6.24 5.75 -5.58
CA PRO A 247 6.79 4.41 -5.28
C PRO A 247 7.09 4.18 -3.79
N ASP A 248 7.26 5.25 -3.00
CA ASP A 248 7.50 5.16 -1.56
C ASP A 248 6.22 4.95 -0.74
N VAL A 249 5.05 5.21 -1.33
CA VAL A 249 3.74 5.04 -0.69
C VAL A 249 3.43 3.56 -0.52
N LYS A 250 2.97 3.19 0.66
CA LYS A 250 2.57 1.81 0.96
C LYS A 250 1.11 1.61 0.55
N LEU A 251 0.90 0.96 -0.59
CA LEU A 251 -0.44 0.66 -1.11
C LEU A 251 -0.92 -0.69 -0.59
N MET A 252 -2.13 -0.70 -0.04
CA MET A 252 -2.86 -1.90 0.37
C MET A 252 -4.23 -1.93 -0.31
N MET A 253 -4.57 -3.05 -0.93
CA MET A 253 -5.91 -3.30 -1.47
C MET A 253 -6.63 -4.28 -0.55
N LEU A 254 -7.79 -3.89 -0.01
CA LEU A 254 -8.63 -4.74 0.84
C LEU A 254 -9.91 -5.12 0.11
N LEU A 255 -10.09 -6.41 -0.15
CA LEU A 255 -11.24 -6.97 -0.85
C LEU A 255 -12.08 -7.82 0.13
N ILE A 256 -13.29 -7.39 0.43
CA ILE A 256 -14.19 -8.06 1.38
C ILE A 256 -15.42 -8.60 0.66
N ASP A 257 -15.65 -9.91 0.80
CA ASP A 257 -16.80 -10.62 0.21
C ASP A 257 -16.82 -10.45 -1.32
N GLU A 258 -15.60 -10.46 -1.96
CA GLU A 258 -15.45 -10.30 -3.40
C GLU A 258 -15.23 -11.67 -4.08
N ARG A 259 -15.39 -11.73 -5.40
CA ARG A 259 -15.26 -12.97 -6.17
C ARG A 259 -13.80 -13.37 -6.36
N PRO A 260 -13.46 -14.68 -6.29
CA PRO A 260 -12.08 -15.16 -6.48
C PRO A 260 -11.44 -14.72 -7.81
N GLU A 261 -12.23 -14.65 -8.89
CA GLU A 261 -11.75 -14.19 -10.20
C GLU A 261 -11.39 -12.69 -10.19
N GLU A 262 -12.15 -11.84 -9.48
CA GLU A 262 -11.88 -10.41 -9.34
C GLU A 262 -10.63 -10.19 -8.44
N VAL A 263 -10.49 -10.98 -7.38
CA VAL A 263 -9.28 -10.99 -6.54
C VAL A 263 -8.04 -11.33 -7.38
N THR A 264 -8.12 -12.37 -8.20
CA THR A 264 -7.00 -12.80 -9.05
C THR A 264 -6.63 -11.73 -10.07
N ASP A 265 -7.61 -11.07 -10.69
CA ASP A 265 -7.40 -9.99 -11.65
C ASP A 265 -6.71 -8.78 -11.01
N ILE A 266 -7.13 -8.39 -9.82
CA ILE A 266 -6.51 -7.30 -9.06
C ILE A 266 -5.07 -7.65 -8.66
N ARG A 267 -4.82 -8.85 -8.11
CA ARG A 267 -3.49 -9.32 -7.72
C ARG A 267 -2.49 -9.33 -8.86
N ARG A 268 -2.94 -9.52 -10.09
CA ARG A 268 -2.10 -9.46 -11.30
C ARG A 268 -1.88 -8.03 -11.79
N ALA A 269 -2.75 -7.11 -11.43
CA ALA A 269 -2.76 -5.74 -11.94
C ALA A 269 -1.97 -4.75 -11.11
N ILE A 270 -1.71 -5.02 -9.82
CA ILE A 270 -1.05 -4.12 -8.86
C ILE A 270 0.13 -4.80 -8.18
N ILE A 271 1.08 -4.00 -7.71
CA ILE A 271 2.29 -4.45 -6.99
C ILE A 271 2.05 -4.47 -5.48
N GLY A 272 1.20 -3.55 -4.97
CA GLY A 272 0.91 -3.41 -3.55
C GLY A 272 0.29 -4.65 -2.91
N ASP A 273 0.20 -4.64 -1.60
CA ASP A 273 -0.36 -5.75 -0.82
C ASP A 273 -1.86 -5.92 -1.09
N VAL A 274 -2.27 -7.09 -1.60
CA VAL A 274 -3.67 -7.44 -1.80
C VAL A 274 -4.13 -8.39 -0.71
N VAL A 275 -4.94 -7.86 0.17
CA VAL A 275 -5.60 -8.56 1.27
C VAL A 275 -7.04 -8.85 0.87
N TYR A 276 -7.48 -10.06 1.03
CA TYR A 276 -8.82 -10.44 0.59
C TYR A 276 -9.48 -11.46 1.50
N SER A 277 -10.80 -11.45 1.47
CA SER A 277 -11.65 -12.47 2.04
C SER A 277 -12.81 -12.65 1.06
N THR A 278 -12.84 -13.78 0.40
CA THR A 278 -13.80 -14.07 -0.69
C THR A 278 -15.20 -14.40 -0.14
N PHE A 279 -16.20 -14.39 -0.99
CA PHE A 279 -17.62 -14.55 -0.60
C PHE A 279 -17.94 -15.90 0.06
N ASP A 280 -17.09 -16.91 -0.10
CA ASP A 280 -17.19 -18.24 0.51
C ASP A 280 -16.61 -18.32 1.93
N GLU A 281 -15.95 -17.25 2.39
CA GLU A 281 -15.42 -17.13 3.73
C GLU A 281 -16.47 -16.63 4.74
N THR A 282 -16.20 -16.82 6.03
CA THR A 282 -17.13 -16.40 7.10
C THR A 282 -17.09 -14.90 7.35
N ALA A 283 -18.16 -14.37 7.98
CA ALA A 283 -18.22 -12.96 8.35
C ALA A 283 -17.11 -12.58 9.36
N GLU A 284 -16.74 -13.48 10.26
CA GLU A 284 -15.64 -13.31 11.21
C GLU A 284 -14.30 -13.15 10.50
N HIS A 285 -14.09 -13.91 9.41
CA HIS A 285 -12.89 -13.81 8.60
C HIS A 285 -12.82 -12.46 7.88
N HIS A 286 -13.94 -11.97 7.33
CA HIS A 286 -14.03 -10.63 6.73
C HIS A 286 -13.63 -9.53 7.73
N VAL A 287 -14.17 -9.59 8.94
CA VAL A 287 -13.85 -8.64 10.02
C VAL A 287 -12.40 -8.73 10.42
N LYS A 288 -11.86 -9.94 10.62
CA LYS A 288 -10.46 -10.18 11.00
C LYS A 288 -9.49 -9.59 9.96
N CYS A 289 -9.75 -9.81 8.67
CA CYS A 289 -8.95 -9.23 7.57
C CYS A 289 -8.93 -7.71 7.63
N ALA A 290 -10.08 -7.07 7.78
CA ALA A 290 -10.17 -5.61 7.85
C ALA A 290 -9.43 -5.04 9.08
N GLU A 291 -9.60 -5.65 10.25
CA GLU A 291 -8.91 -5.22 11.47
C GLU A 291 -7.38 -5.38 11.39
N LEU A 292 -6.91 -6.43 10.72
CA LEU A 292 -5.48 -6.65 10.51
C LEU A 292 -4.90 -5.60 9.58
N VAL A 293 -5.55 -5.34 8.42
CA VAL A 293 -5.13 -4.30 7.47
C VAL A 293 -5.05 -2.94 8.15
N LEU A 294 -6.09 -2.56 8.91
CA LEU A 294 -6.08 -1.30 9.64
C LEU A 294 -4.95 -1.23 10.67
N SER A 295 -4.71 -2.33 11.38
CA SER A 295 -3.63 -2.40 12.37
C SER A 295 -2.25 -2.25 11.71
N ARG A 296 -2.00 -2.95 10.60
CA ARG A 296 -0.78 -2.83 9.79
C ARG A 296 -0.58 -1.40 9.29
N ALA A 297 -1.63 -0.81 8.71
CA ALA A 297 -1.57 0.56 8.20
C ALA A 297 -1.22 1.57 9.32
N LYS A 298 -1.85 1.45 10.49
CA LYS A 298 -1.52 2.29 11.64
C LYS A 298 -0.04 2.16 12.05
N ARG A 299 0.51 0.95 12.05
CA ARG A 299 1.95 0.70 12.38
C ARG A 299 2.89 1.35 11.36
N MET A 300 2.56 1.28 10.07
CA MET A 300 3.34 1.95 9.03
C MET A 300 3.32 3.48 9.18
N VAL A 301 2.15 4.06 9.46
CA VAL A 301 2.02 5.52 9.69
C VAL A 301 2.78 5.96 10.95
N GLU A 302 2.75 5.19 12.04
CA GLU A 302 3.56 5.45 13.25
C GLU A 302 5.06 5.46 12.96
N SER A 303 5.48 4.77 11.89
CA SER A 303 6.86 4.74 11.39
C SER A 303 7.16 5.83 10.36
N GLY A 304 6.22 6.76 10.13
CA GLY A 304 6.40 7.91 9.22
C GLY A 304 6.05 7.65 7.76
N ASN A 305 5.46 6.48 7.43
CA ASN A 305 5.10 6.17 6.05
C ASN A 305 3.75 6.79 5.66
N ASP A 306 3.63 7.12 4.37
CA ASP A 306 2.34 7.38 3.73
C ASP A 306 1.71 6.06 3.30
N VAL A 307 0.48 5.82 3.75
CA VAL A 307 -0.24 4.57 3.48
C VAL A 307 -1.55 4.88 2.77
N VAL A 308 -1.84 4.13 1.72
CA VAL A 308 -3.11 4.19 1.00
C VAL A 308 -3.79 2.83 1.09
N ILE A 309 -5.03 2.81 1.58
CA ILE A 309 -5.90 1.65 1.54
C ILE A 309 -6.99 1.90 0.49
N LEU A 310 -7.04 1.05 -0.52
CA LEU A 310 -8.16 0.96 -1.46
C LEU A 310 -9.04 -0.21 -1.02
N MET A 311 -10.31 0.04 -0.76
CA MET A 311 -11.20 -0.98 -0.19
C MET A 311 -12.43 -1.24 -1.05
N ASP A 312 -12.70 -2.51 -1.31
CA ASP A 312 -13.90 -3.01 -1.94
C ASP A 312 -14.53 -4.14 -1.13
N SER A 313 -15.60 -3.93 -0.36
CA SER A 313 -16.37 -2.72 -0.15
C SER A 313 -16.66 -2.46 1.33
N LEU A 314 -16.84 -1.20 1.68
CA LEU A 314 -17.25 -0.79 3.02
C LEU A 314 -18.65 -1.29 3.37
N THR A 315 -19.55 -1.35 2.38
CA THR A 315 -20.91 -1.89 2.53
C THR A 315 -20.88 -3.35 2.97
N ARG A 316 -20.04 -4.16 2.33
CA ARG A 316 -19.90 -5.59 2.67
C ARG A 316 -19.22 -5.79 4.02
N LEU A 317 -18.26 -4.93 4.36
CA LEU A 317 -17.68 -4.94 5.71
C LEU A 317 -18.74 -4.62 6.78
N ALA A 318 -19.61 -3.63 6.54
CA ALA A 318 -20.69 -3.31 7.49
C ALA A 318 -21.67 -4.48 7.65
N ARG A 319 -21.98 -5.20 6.57
CA ARG A 319 -22.80 -6.43 6.62
C ARG A 319 -22.13 -7.53 7.44
N ALA A 320 -20.82 -7.74 7.27
CA ALA A 320 -20.06 -8.72 8.03
C ALA A 320 -20.08 -8.40 9.54
N TYR A 321 -19.84 -7.14 9.90
CA TYR A 321 -19.97 -6.71 11.30
C TYR A 321 -21.38 -6.93 11.85
N ASN A 322 -22.43 -6.69 11.04
CA ASN A 322 -23.81 -6.90 11.47
C ASN A 322 -24.14 -8.37 11.75
N SER A 323 -23.41 -9.29 11.11
CA SER A 323 -23.57 -10.74 11.35
C SER A 323 -22.78 -11.24 12.56
N VAL A 324 -21.68 -10.56 12.92
CA VAL A 324 -20.74 -11.02 13.98
C VAL A 324 -21.01 -10.37 15.33
N VAL A 325 -21.51 -9.13 15.34
CA VAL A 325 -21.72 -8.38 16.58
C VAL A 325 -22.95 -8.90 17.33
N GLU A 326 -22.83 -9.05 18.66
CA GLU A 326 -23.98 -9.34 19.51
C GLU A 326 -25.04 -8.26 19.38
N SER A 327 -26.28 -8.67 19.18
CA SER A 327 -27.38 -7.74 18.97
C SER A 327 -27.60 -6.85 20.18
N SER A 328 -27.64 -5.54 19.94
CA SER A 328 -27.98 -4.55 20.99
C SER A 328 -29.47 -4.50 21.33
N GLY A 329 -30.32 -5.24 20.60
CA GLY A 329 -31.77 -5.15 20.68
C GLY A 329 -32.36 -3.92 19.99
N LYS A 330 -31.52 -3.06 19.38
CA LYS A 330 -31.93 -1.89 18.59
C LYS A 330 -31.64 -2.17 17.13
N VAL A 331 -32.57 -1.84 16.26
CA VAL A 331 -32.43 -2.08 14.82
C VAL A 331 -32.75 -0.78 14.07
N LEU A 332 -31.80 -0.31 13.26
CA LEU A 332 -32.03 0.78 12.33
C LEU A 332 -32.87 0.30 11.13
N SER A 333 -33.35 1.26 10.33
CA SER A 333 -33.96 0.94 9.05
C SER A 333 -33.06 0.01 8.22
N GLY A 334 -33.64 -0.98 7.55
CA GLY A 334 -32.88 -1.97 6.77
C GLY A 334 -32.26 -3.12 7.54
N GLY A 335 -32.54 -3.27 8.86
CA GLY A 335 -32.09 -4.44 9.62
C GLY A 335 -30.65 -4.38 10.14
N ILE A 336 -30.05 -3.20 10.23
CA ILE A 336 -28.70 -3.02 10.73
C ILE A 336 -28.71 -2.63 12.21
N ASP A 337 -27.87 -3.29 13.02
CA ASP A 337 -27.66 -2.90 14.42
C ASP A 337 -26.72 -1.68 14.47
N PRO A 338 -27.05 -0.62 15.24
CA PRO A 338 -26.16 0.55 15.41
C PRO A 338 -24.75 0.19 15.89
N VAL A 339 -24.61 -0.86 16.70
CA VAL A 339 -23.29 -1.31 17.20
C VAL A 339 -22.44 -1.90 16.06
N ALA A 340 -23.08 -2.54 15.09
CA ALA A 340 -22.38 -3.11 13.93
C ALA A 340 -21.67 -2.04 13.08
N LEU A 341 -22.15 -0.80 13.08
CA LEU A 341 -21.53 0.29 12.33
C LEU A 341 -20.26 0.86 12.99
N GLN A 342 -20.04 0.58 14.27
CA GLN A 342 -18.89 1.14 15.02
C GLN A 342 -17.55 0.65 14.46
N GLY A 343 -17.43 -0.65 14.12
CA GLY A 343 -16.24 -1.23 13.52
C GLY A 343 -15.87 -0.58 12.18
N PRO A 344 -16.76 -0.59 11.20
CA PRO A 344 -16.55 0.06 9.90
C PRO A 344 -16.32 1.58 10.01
N LYS A 345 -17.02 2.28 10.93
CA LYS A 345 -16.77 3.72 11.20
C LYS A 345 -15.37 3.96 11.77
N ARG A 346 -14.91 3.10 12.68
CA ARG A 346 -13.54 3.16 13.21
C ARG A 346 -12.51 2.90 12.11
N PHE A 347 -12.77 1.94 11.22
CA PHE A 347 -11.92 1.65 10.06
C PHE A 347 -11.81 2.87 9.15
N PHE A 348 -12.91 3.34 8.62
CA PHE A 348 -12.95 4.45 7.67
C PHE A 348 -12.53 5.78 8.30
N GLY A 349 -12.92 6.02 9.55
CA GLY A 349 -12.58 7.21 10.33
C GLY A 349 -11.11 7.28 10.74
N ALA A 350 -10.34 6.20 10.60
CA ALA A 350 -8.91 6.20 10.86
C ALA A 350 -8.11 7.02 9.83
N ALA A 351 -8.65 7.22 8.61
CA ALA A 351 -7.98 8.01 7.58
C ALA A 351 -7.74 9.44 8.05
N ARG A 352 -6.49 9.86 8.04
CA ARG A 352 -6.03 11.19 8.44
C ARG A 352 -4.64 11.49 7.93
N ASN A 353 -4.37 12.76 7.68
CA ASN A 353 -3.02 13.26 7.54
C ASN A 353 -2.47 13.61 8.93
N ILE A 354 -1.18 13.42 9.16
CA ILE A 354 -0.54 13.63 10.46
C ILE A 354 0.43 14.80 10.36
N GLU A 355 0.32 15.72 11.29
CA GLU A 355 1.24 16.86 11.40
C GLU A 355 2.67 16.37 11.69
N PHE A 356 3.61 16.71 10.80
CA PHE A 356 5.02 16.27 10.85
C PHE A 356 5.22 14.74 10.86
N GLY A 357 4.31 14.00 10.22
CA GLY A 357 4.34 12.53 10.18
C GLY A 357 3.93 11.98 8.83
N GLY A 358 3.66 10.68 8.78
CA GLY A 358 3.06 10.01 7.63
C GLY A 358 1.56 10.31 7.49
N SER A 359 0.89 9.60 6.59
CA SER A 359 -0.55 9.74 6.38
C SER A 359 -1.23 8.39 6.20
N LEU A 360 -2.52 8.32 6.54
CA LEU A 360 -3.40 7.20 6.21
C LEU A 360 -4.53 7.70 5.31
N THR A 361 -4.51 7.32 4.05
CA THR A 361 -5.57 7.59 3.08
C THR A 361 -6.41 6.34 2.91
N ILE A 362 -7.74 6.46 2.97
CA ILE A 362 -8.67 5.35 2.73
C ILE A 362 -9.67 5.75 1.66
N LEU A 363 -9.67 5.03 0.55
CA LEU A 363 -10.67 5.15 -0.52
C LEU A 363 -11.48 3.86 -0.53
N ALA A 364 -12.73 3.95 -0.09
CA ALA A 364 -13.59 2.79 0.06
C ALA A 364 -14.80 2.87 -0.87
N THR A 365 -15.19 1.76 -1.49
CA THR A 365 -16.41 1.69 -2.26
C THR A 365 -17.62 1.54 -1.35
N ALA A 366 -18.67 2.28 -1.64
CA ALA A 366 -19.99 2.15 -1.05
C ALA A 366 -20.98 1.75 -2.14
N LEU A 367 -21.72 0.67 -1.90
CA LEU A 367 -22.70 0.15 -2.85
C LEU A 367 -24.04 0.86 -2.64
N ILE A 368 -24.64 1.31 -3.75
CA ILE A 368 -25.98 1.91 -3.79
C ILE A 368 -26.79 1.26 -4.90
N ASP A 369 -28.10 1.52 -4.94
CA ASP A 369 -29.05 1.00 -5.95
C ASP A 369 -28.99 -0.53 -6.10
N THR A 370 -28.73 -1.24 -5.01
CA THR A 370 -28.69 -2.70 -4.96
C THR A 370 -30.07 -3.33 -4.72
N GLY A 371 -31.07 -2.51 -4.42
CA GLY A 371 -32.39 -2.94 -3.94
C GLY A 371 -32.40 -3.31 -2.45
N SER A 372 -31.28 -3.17 -1.74
CA SER A 372 -31.17 -3.44 -0.30
C SER A 372 -31.26 -2.16 0.52
N ARG A 373 -32.27 -2.05 1.38
CA ARG A 373 -32.39 -0.93 2.33
C ARG A 373 -31.20 -0.83 3.30
N MET A 374 -30.58 -1.96 3.61
CA MET A 374 -29.38 -1.97 4.47
C MET A 374 -28.23 -1.20 3.81
N ASP A 375 -28.01 -1.39 2.51
CA ASP A 375 -26.92 -0.72 1.79
C ASP A 375 -27.14 0.80 1.72
N GLU A 376 -28.41 1.23 1.55
CA GLU A 376 -28.77 2.65 1.60
C GLU A 376 -28.48 3.27 2.97
N VAL A 377 -28.84 2.59 4.06
CA VAL A 377 -28.53 3.04 5.43
C VAL A 377 -27.03 3.11 5.65
N VAL A 378 -26.28 2.08 5.24
CA VAL A 378 -24.80 2.08 5.32
C VAL A 378 -24.25 3.29 4.59
N PHE A 379 -24.65 3.53 3.35
CA PHE A 379 -24.19 4.68 2.58
C PHE A 379 -24.45 6.00 3.29
N GLU A 380 -25.68 6.26 3.76
CA GLU A 380 -26.03 7.51 4.45
C GLU A 380 -25.24 7.71 5.76
N GLU A 381 -24.97 6.63 6.51
CA GLU A 381 -24.15 6.65 7.73
C GLU A 381 -22.66 7.02 7.48
N PHE A 382 -22.14 6.68 6.29
CA PHE A 382 -20.75 6.97 5.93
C PHE A 382 -20.57 8.26 5.13
N LYS A 383 -21.57 8.75 4.41
CA LYS A 383 -21.57 9.98 3.67
C LYS A 383 -21.14 11.20 4.51
N GLY A 384 -21.62 11.27 5.77
CA GLY A 384 -21.21 12.32 6.71
C GLY A 384 -19.77 12.17 7.24
N THR A 385 -19.19 10.96 7.19
CA THR A 385 -17.84 10.67 7.71
C THR A 385 -16.76 10.95 6.68
N GLY A 386 -17.06 10.78 5.39
CA GLY A 386 -16.16 11.08 4.28
C GLY A 386 -15.88 12.56 4.11
N ASN A 387 -14.76 12.90 3.51
CA ASN A 387 -14.41 14.26 3.07
C ASN A 387 -14.11 14.33 1.57
N MET A 388 -14.40 13.26 0.82
CA MET A 388 -14.31 13.17 -0.63
C MET A 388 -15.30 12.11 -1.11
N GLU A 389 -16.00 12.39 -2.19
CA GLU A 389 -16.92 11.45 -2.82
C GLU A 389 -16.73 11.44 -4.34
N VAL A 390 -16.66 10.24 -4.91
CA VAL A 390 -16.76 9.98 -6.35
C VAL A 390 -18.00 9.16 -6.59
N HIS A 391 -18.97 9.71 -7.30
CA HIS A 391 -20.21 9.04 -7.64
C HIS A 391 -20.11 8.43 -9.03
N LEU A 392 -20.36 7.12 -9.14
CA LEU A 392 -20.52 6.46 -10.42
C LEU A 392 -22.00 6.46 -10.83
N SER A 393 -22.27 6.72 -12.11
CA SER A 393 -23.62 6.81 -12.67
C SER A 393 -23.99 5.54 -13.42
N ARG A 394 -25.14 4.94 -13.03
CA ARG A 394 -25.72 3.82 -13.74
C ARG A 394 -26.17 4.24 -15.14
N GLU A 395 -26.78 5.41 -15.28
CA GLU A 395 -27.26 5.95 -16.56
C GLU A 395 -26.11 6.08 -17.58
N LEU A 396 -24.97 6.68 -17.19
CA LEU A 396 -23.81 6.80 -18.05
C LEU A 396 -23.26 5.42 -18.46
N SER A 397 -23.20 4.48 -17.52
CA SER A 397 -22.76 3.12 -17.79
C SER A 397 -23.67 2.38 -18.77
N GLU A 398 -24.99 2.52 -18.64
CA GLU A 398 -25.99 1.96 -19.56
C GLU A 398 -25.88 2.56 -20.97
N LYS A 399 -25.58 3.86 -21.07
CA LYS A 399 -25.23 4.56 -22.33
C LYS A 399 -23.84 4.23 -22.87
N ARG A 400 -23.05 3.40 -22.17
CA ARG A 400 -21.64 3.07 -22.52
C ARG A 400 -20.69 4.25 -22.52
N VAL A 401 -21.00 5.30 -21.75
CA VAL A 401 -20.13 6.45 -21.51
C VAL A 401 -19.19 6.11 -20.35
N PHE A 402 -17.90 6.04 -20.61
CA PHE A 402 -16.86 5.72 -19.62
C PHE A 402 -15.72 6.74 -19.63
N PRO A 403 -15.25 7.18 -18.45
CA PRO A 403 -15.67 6.76 -17.10
C PRO A 403 -17.11 7.19 -16.78
N ALA A 404 -17.87 6.28 -16.19
CA ALA A 404 -19.24 6.56 -15.80
C ALA A 404 -19.32 7.36 -14.49
N ILE A 405 -18.56 8.46 -14.38
CA ILE A 405 -18.47 9.32 -13.19
C ILE A 405 -19.50 10.45 -13.30
N ASP A 406 -20.35 10.58 -12.30
CA ASP A 406 -21.20 11.74 -12.10
C ASP A 406 -20.34 12.88 -11.53
N LEU A 407 -19.84 13.73 -12.41
CA LEU A 407 -18.92 14.80 -12.06
C LEU A 407 -19.59 15.91 -11.24
N TYR A 408 -20.92 15.99 -11.32
CA TYR A 408 -21.70 16.98 -10.58
C TYR A 408 -21.81 16.62 -9.09
N LYS A 409 -22.04 15.31 -8.80
CA LYS A 409 -22.15 14.81 -7.43
C LYS A 409 -20.78 14.52 -6.80
N SER A 410 -19.71 14.43 -7.61
CA SER A 410 -18.37 14.15 -7.13
C SER A 410 -17.66 15.41 -6.64
N GLY A 411 -16.89 15.29 -5.54
CA GLY A 411 -16.15 16.41 -4.99
C GLY A 411 -15.31 16.07 -3.76
N THR A 412 -14.41 16.98 -3.42
CA THR A 412 -13.56 16.91 -2.22
C THR A 412 -13.78 18.14 -1.37
N ARG A 413 -13.94 17.95 -0.05
CA ARG A 413 -14.01 19.06 0.90
C ARG A 413 -12.65 19.73 1.00
N LYS A 414 -12.63 21.06 0.97
CA LYS A 414 -11.40 21.88 0.98
C LYS A 414 -10.47 21.55 -0.19
N GLU A 415 -11.05 21.37 -1.38
CA GLU A 415 -10.30 21.13 -2.63
C GLU A 415 -9.29 22.25 -2.93
N GLU A 416 -9.50 23.46 -2.40
CA GLU A 416 -8.59 24.60 -2.47
C GLU A 416 -7.23 24.35 -1.79
N LEU A 417 -7.11 23.36 -0.92
CA LEU A 417 -5.82 22.94 -0.32
C LEU A 417 -5.04 21.99 -1.22
N LEU A 418 -5.69 21.44 -2.25
CA LEU A 418 -5.14 20.36 -3.11
C LEU A 418 -4.97 20.80 -4.56
N LEU A 419 -5.74 21.78 -5.03
CA LEU A 419 -5.70 22.31 -6.38
C LEU A 419 -5.01 23.67 -6.39
N ASP A 420 -4.24 23.95 -7.44
CA ASP A 420 -3.76 25.30 -7.69
C ASP A 420 -4.88 26.23 -8.18
N GLU A 421 -4.63 27.54 -8.19
CA GLU A 421 -5.65 28.54 -8.56
C GLU A 421 -6.20 28.32 -9.98
N LYS A 422 -5.37 27.89 -10.92
CA LYS A 422 -5.75 27.64 -12.32
C LYS A 422 -6.57 26.36 -12.44
N GLU A 423 -6.17 25.30 -11.76
CA GLU A 423 -6.91 24.03 -11.70
C GLU A 423 -8.29 24.25 -11.05
N LEU A 424 -8.34 24.97 -9.94
CA LEU A 424 -9.58 25.29 -9.21
C LEU A 424 -10.53 26.12 -10.07
N ALA A 425 -10.02 27.18 -10.73
CA ALA A 425 -10.82 27.99 -11.64
C ALA A 425 -11.35 27.17 -12.82
N THR A 426 -10.55 26.25 -13.33
CA THR A 426 -10.92 25.35 -14.43
C THR A 426 -12.03 24.38 -13.99
N ALA A 427 -11.89 23.76 -12.81
CA ALA A 427 -12.89 22.88 -12.24
C ALA A 427 -14.24 23.59 -12.07
N TYR A 428 -14.23 24.83 -11.56
CA TYR A 428 -15.46 25.62 -11.39
C TYR A 428 -16.10 26.02 -12.73
N LYS A 429 -15.31 26.39 -13.74
CA LYS A 429 -15.82 26.66 -15.10
C LYS A 429 -16.48 25.41 -15.69
N LEU A 430 -15.81 24.25 -15.58
CA LEU A 430 -16.35 22.96 -16.06
C LEU A 430 -17.66 22.59 -15.34
N ARG A 431 -17.72 22.73 -14.01
CA ARG A 431 -18.96 22.46 -13.25
C ARG A 431 -20.14 23.30 -13.71
N LYS A 432 -19.91 24.56 -14.09
CA LYS A 432 -20.97 25.44 -14.65
C LYS A 432 -21.48 24.93 -16.00
N ILE A 433 -20.59 24.41 -16.85
CA ILE A 433 -20.99 23.85 -18.15
C ILE A 433 -21.77 22.55 -17.95
N LEU A 434 -21.28 21.68 -17.07
CA LEU A 434 -21.91 20.40 -16.76
C LEU A 434 -23.35 20.55 -16.25
N ASN A 435 -23.68 21.66 -15.59
CA ASN A 435 -24.99 21.91 -15.04
C ASN A 435 -26.06 22.26 -16.12
N ASN A 436 -25.64 22.61 -17.32
CA ASN A 436 -26.53 23.20 -18.36
C ASN A 436 -26.85 22.25 -19.52
N SER A 437 -26.35 21.00 -19.53
CA SER A 437 -26.51 20.10 -20.70
C SER A 437 -26.58 18.63 -20.30
N GLN A 438 -27.55 17.89 -20.87
CA GLN A 438 -27.63 16.42 -20.70
C GLN A 438 -26.42 15.69 -21.27
N ASP A 439 -25.74 16.25 -22.28
CA ASP A 439 -24.56 15.67 -22.93
C ASP A 439 -23.24 16.24 -22.41
N ALA A 440 -23.29 16.96 -21.28
CA ALA A 440 -22.11 17.69 -20.77
C ALA A 440 -20.97 16.76 -20.41
N THR A 441 -21.23 15.57 -19.89
CA THR A 441 -20.19 14.57 -19.58
C THR A 441 -19.51 14.07 -20.85
N ASP A 442 -20.27 13.76 -21.91
CA ASP A 442 -19.70 13.33 -23.19
C ASP A 442 -18.83 14.43 -23.82
N ASN A 443 -19.31 15.66 -23.77
CA ASN A 443 -18.57 16.83 -24.25
C ASN A 443 -17.25 17.04 -23.49
N LEU A 444 -17.27 16.87 -22.15
CA LEU A 444 -16.05 16.94 -21.36
C LEU A 444 -15.07 15.81 -21.69
N LEU A 445 -15.56 14.59 -21.85
CA LEU A 445 -14.72 13.46 -22.24
C LEU A 445 -14.09 13.69 -23.61
N ASP A 446 -14.83 14.28 -24.55
CA ASP A 446 -14.31 14.70 -25.85
C ASP A 446 -13.20 15.76 -25.74
N MET A 447 -13.39 16.76 -24.86
CA MET A 447 -12.35 17.74 -24.56
C MET A 447 -11.11 17.09 -23.96
N MET A 448 -11.29 16.19 -23.01
CA MET A 448 -10.19 15.44 -22.39
C MET A 448 -9.43 14.59 -23.42
N ASN A 449 -10.13 13.89 -24.31
CA ASN A 449 -9.51 13.09 -25.36
C ASN A 449 -8.70 13.93 -26.37
N LYS A 450 -9.07 15.20 -26.56
CA LYS A 450 -8.37 16.16 -27.46
C LYS A 450 -7.26 16.96 -26.76
N THR A 451 -7.02 16.72 -25.47
CA THR A 451 -5.99 17.37 -24.66
C THR A 451 -5.06 16.35 -24.01
N LYS A 452 -3.78 16.69 -23.85
CA LYS A 452 -2.76 15.77 -23.32
C LYS A 452 -2.94 15.49 -21.84
N ASN A 453 -3.26 16.52 -21.06
CA ASN A 453 -3.40 16.51 -19.62
C ASN A 453 -4.35 17.63 -19.15
N ASN A 454 -4.57 17.74 -17.83
CA ASN A 454 -5.44 18.74 -17.26
C ASN A 454 -4.89 20.16 -17.38
N ALA A 455 -3.57 20.35 -17.42
CA ALA A 455 -2.97 21.65 -17.69
C ALA A 455 -3.28 22.14 -19.11
N ASP A 456 -3.14 21.28 -20.13
CA ASP A 456 -3.49 21.58 -21.53
C ASP A 456 -5.01 21.83 -21.67
N LEU A 457 -5.85 21.11 -20.92
CA LEU A 457 -7.29 21.35 -20.85
C LEU A 457 -7.59 22.74 -20.27
N ALA A 458 -6.94 23.11 -19.17
CA ALA A 458 -7.09 24.40 -18.52
C ALA A 458 -6.70 25.58 -19.44
N ASP A 459 -5.65 25.42 -20.24
CA ASP A 459 -5.21 26.42 -21.21
C ASP A 459 -6.25 26.64 -22.33
N LYS A 460 -6.96 25.60 -22.72
CA LYS A 460 -7.91 25.61 -23.83
C LYS A 460 -9.37 25.82 -23.40
N ILE A 461 -9.68 25.81 -22.11
CA ILE A 461 -11.05 25.80 -21.61
C ILE A 461 -11.89 26.97 -22.12
N ASP A 462 -11.36 28.18 -22.17
CA ASP A 462 -12.11 29.37 -22.59
C ASP A 462 -12.45 29.34 -24.10
N ALA A 463 -11.59 28.73 -24.92
CA ALA A 463 -11.89 28.50 -26.33
C ALA A 463 -13.01 27.47 -26.51
N TRP A 464 -12.97 26.38 -25.73
CA TRP A 464 -14.00 25.34 -25.74
C TRP A 464 -15.37 25.88 -25.30
N ILE A 465 -15.43 26.69 -24.23
CA ILE A 465 -16.66 27.32 -23.75
C ILE A 465 -17.32 28.15 -24.86
N LYS A 466 -16.54 28.94 -25.63
CA LYS A 466 -17.08 29.72 -26.75
C LYS A 466 -17.71 28.85 -27.83
N VAL A 467 -17.08 27.69 -28.14
CA VAL A 467 -17.61 26.77 -29.15
C VAL A 467 -18.91 26.11 -28.68
N TYR A 468 -19.03 25.78 -27.40
CA TYR A 468 -20.23 25.13 -26.86
C TYR A 468 -21.41 26.08 -26.63
N ASN A 469 -21.13 27.33 -26.27
CA ASN A 469 -22.19 28.34 -26.08
C ASN A 469 -22.79 28.86 -27.43
N ASN A 470 -22.08 28.55 -28.53
CA ASN A 470 -22.53 28.91 -29.90
C ASN A 470 -23.25 27.75 -30.64
N LYS A 471 -23.42 26.61 -29.99
CA LYS A 471 -24.26 25.49 -30.45
C LYS A 471 -25.58 25.46 -29.69
#